data_0f3fe79d1d19af22a2824536feee4cd6
#
_entry.id   0f3fe79d1d19af22a2824536feee4cd6
#
_cell.length_a   1.000
_cell.length_b   1.000
_cell.length_c   1.000
_cell.angle_alpha   90.00
_cell.angle_beta   90.00
_cell.angle_gamma   90.00
#
_symmetry.space_group_name_H-M   'P 1'
#
loop_
_entity.id
_entity.type
_entity.pdbx_description
1 polymer ?
#
loop_
_entity_poly.entity_id
_entity_poly.type
_entity_poly.pdbx_seq_one_letter_code
_entity_poly.pdbx_strand_id
1 'polypeptide(L)'
;MKYLYLHGLGQNADSWNKVTRATEVSGNSACLDLAEMVKGKVATYSALYSAFSEMCNAENEDIILCGLSLGSVLALNYAIDYPKKVKALVLIAAQYKMPARLLKLQNALFHFMPQSMFQQTGFGKLDFISLCSTMAELDFSD
;
A
#
# COMPACT_ATOMS: atom_id res chain seq x y z
N MET A 1 -2.17 -5.75 20.45
CA MET A 1 -2.56 -5.09 19.18
C MET A 1 -1.31 -4.72 18.42
N LYS A 2 -1.26 -4.99 17.13
CA LYS A 2 -0.12 -4.67 16.28
C LYS A 2 -0.43 -3.51 15.33
N TYR A 3 0.48 -2.56 15.24
CA TYR A 3 0.36 -1.43 14.32
C TYR A 3 1.12 -1.73 13.03
N LEU A 4 0.44 -1.67 11.88
CA LEU A 4 1.03 -1.88 10.57
C LEU A 4 0.95 -0.60 9.76
N TYR A 5 2.10 -0.12 9.30
CA TYR A 5 2.24 1.11 8.53
C TYR A 5 2.54 0.78 7.07
N LEU A 6 1.70 1.28 6.16
CA LEU A 6 1.77 1.03 4.74
C LEU A 6 2.06 2.34 4.00
N HIS A 7 3.18 2.40 3.29
CA HIS A 7 3.58 3.58 2.53
C HIS A 7 2.82 3.73 1.20
N GLY A 8 2.92 4.90 0.57
CA GLY A 8 2.39 5.16 -0.76
C GLY A 8 3.28 4.65 -1.89
N LEU A 9 2.73 4.62 -3.10
CA LEU A 9 3.51 4.35 -4.31
C LEU A 9 4.61 5.42 -4.47
N GLY A 10 5.83 4.99 -4.71
CA GLY A 10 6.98 5.89 -4.78
C GLY A 10 7.66 6.19 -3.45
N GLN A 11 7.27 5.51 -2.39
CA GLN A 11 7.88 5.58 -1.07
C GLN A 11 8.41 4.19 -0.65
N ASN A 12 8.94 4.09 0.56
CA ASN A 12 9.38 2.86 1.21
C ASN A 12 9.00 2.87 2.70
N ALA A 13 9.34 1.81 3.42
CA ALA A 13 9.04 1.66 4.85
C ALA A 13 9.61 2.80 5.72
N ASP A 14 10.75 3.39 5.34
CA ASP A 14 11.40 4.48 6.08
C ASP A 14 10.56 5.76 6.16
N SER A 15 9.59 5.92 5.27
CA SER A 15 8.66 7.06 5.26
C SER A 15 7.91 7.22 6.58
N TRP A 16 7.76 6.14 7.34
CA TRP A 16 7.06 6.11 8.62
C TRP A 16 7.96 6.29 9.85
N ASN A 17 9.29 6.29 9.71
CA ASN A 17 10.23 6.32 10.82
C ASN A 17 10.02 7.50 11.79
N LYS A 18 9.66 8.68 11.27
CA LYS A 18 9.38 9.85 12.13
C LYS A 18 8.09 9.70 12.91
N VAL A 19 7.06 9.14 12.29
CA VAL A 19 5.74 8.93 12.91
C VAL A 19 5.85 7.88 14.02
N THR A 20 6.45 6.75 13.74
CA THR A 20 6.58 5.65 14.71
C THR A 20 7.40 6.04 15.94
N ARG A 21 8.43 6.88 15.76
CA ARG A 21 9.20 7.45 16.88
C ARG A 21 8.40 8.43 17.72
N ALA A 22 7.54 9.23 17.08
CA ALA A 22 6.74 10.26 17.76
C ALA A 22 5.52 9.69 18.49
N THR A 23 5.03 8.51 18.08
CA THR A 23 3.79 7.91 18.61
C THR A 23 4.03 6.88 19.71
N GLU A 24 5.29 6.65 20.11
CA GLU A 24 5.70 5.71 21.18
C GLU A 24 5.17 4.27 21.02
N VAL A 25 4.63 3.90 19.86
CA VAL A 25 4.12 2.56 19.55
C VAL A 25 5.18 1.62 18.96
N SER A 26 6.44 2.02 19.01
CA SER A 26 7.56 1.32 18.35
C SER A 26 7.75 -0.15 18.79
N GLY A 27 7.31 -0.50 20.00
CA GLY A 27 7.48 -1.86 20.55
C GLY A 27 6.56 -2.92 19.91
N ASN A 28 5.46 -2.51 19.25
CA ASN A 28 4.52 -3.43 18.59
C ASN A 28 4.03 -2.86 17.26
N SER A 29 4.97 -2.33 16.47
CA SER A 29 4.70 -1.76 15.17
C SER A 29 5.63 -2.33 14.09
N ALA A 30 5.14 -2.39 12.86
CA ALA A 30 5.91 -2.74 11.67
C ALA A 30 5.61 -1.75 10.53
N CYS A 31 6.67 -1.21 9.95
CA CYS A 31 6.60 -0.45 8.71
C CYS A 31 6.84 -1.42 7.55
N LEU A 32 5.82 -1.63 6.73
CA LEU A 32 5.85 -2.63 5.68
C LEU A 32 6.48 -2.06 4.42
N ASP A 33 7.40 -2.81 3.81
CA ASP A 33 7.91 -2.49 2.48
C ASP A 33 7.05 -3.20 1.43
N LEU A 34 6.21 -2.43 0.75
CA LEU A 34 5.25 -2.97 -0.21
C LEU A 34 5.93 -3.55 -1.47
N ALA A 35 7.12 -3.04 -1.83
CA ALA A 35 7.88 -3.55 -2.98
C ALA A 35 8.47 -4.93 -2.68
N GLU A 36 8.98 -5.14 -1.47
CA GLU A 36 9.51 -6.45 -1.06
C GLU A 36 8.43 -7.54 -1.02
N MET A 37 7.16 -7.18 -0.73
CA MET A 37 6.04 -8.13 -0.72
C MET A 37 5.76 -8.78 -2.08
N VAL A 38 6.07 -8.09 -3.17
CA VAL A 38 5.85 -8.58 -4.54
C VAL A 38 7.14 -8.82 -5.29
N LYS A 39 8.27 -8.85 -4.59
CA LYS A 39 9.59 -9.09 -5.19
C LYS A 39 9.62 -10.40 -5.96
N GLY A 40 10.11 -10.35 -7.20
CA GLY A 40 10.17 -11.51 -8.10
C GLY A 40 8.84 -11.89 -8.74
N LYS A 41 7.78 -11.11 -8.54
CA LYS A 41 6.47 -11.26 -9.18
C LYS A 41 6.14 -10.02 -10.00
N VAL A 42 5.16 -10.11 -10.88
CA VAL A 42 4.58 -8.92 -11.52
C VAL A 42 3.80 -8.14 -10.45
N ALA A 43 4.18 -6.89 -10.21
CA ALA A 43 3.55 -6.04 -9.21
C ALA A 43 2.18 -5.54 -9.68
N THR A 44 1.17 -6.37 -9.55
CA THR A 44 -0.24 -6.00 -9.71
C THR A 44 -0.86 -5.68 -8.35
N TYR A 45 -1.96 -4.90 -8.34
CA TYR A 45 -2.69 -4.67 -7.10
C TYR A 45 -3.16 -5.97 -6.45
N SER A 46 -3.67 -6.92 -7.22
CA SER A 46 -4.11 -8.23 -6.72
C SER A 46 -2.98 -9.03 -6.07
N ALA A 47 -1.79 -9.07 -6.69
CA ALA A 47 -0.63 -9.76 -6.12
C ALA A 47 -0.15 -9.11 -4.81
N LEU A 48 -0.13 -7.77 -4.77
CA LEU A 48 0.23 -7.02 -3.59
C LEU A 48 -0.80 -7.20 -2.46
N TYR A 49 -2.09 -7.14 -2.79
CA TYR A 49 -3.17 -7.34 -1.84
C TYR A 49 -3.16 -8.76 -1.26
N SER A 50 -2.94 -9.80 -2.09
CA SER A 50 -2.81 -11.18 -1.63
C SER A 50 -1.68 -11.34 -0.62
N ALA A 51 -0.48 -10.86 -0.94
CA ALA A 51 0.68 -10.93 -0.05
C ALA A 51 0.45 -10.18 1.26
N PHE A 52 -0.15 -8.98 1.19
CA PHE A 52 -0.53 -8.19 2.35
C PHE A 52 -1.57 -8.92 3.24
N SER A 53 -2.61 -9.49 2.61
CA SER A 53 -3.66 -10.21 3.34
C SER A 53 -3.13 -11.47 4.01
N GLU A 54 -2.26 -12.23 3.36
CA GLU A 54 -1.61 -13.40 3.94
C GLU A 54 -0.80 -13.02 5.19
N MET A 55 -0.03 -11.94 5.11
CA MET A 55 0.74 -11.44 6.26
C MET A 55 -0.16 -10.98 7.41
N CYS A 56 -1.22 -10.22 7.12
CA CYS A 56 -2.18 -9.77 8.15
C CYS A 56 -2.92 -10.94 8.80
N ASN A 57 -3.28 -11.96 8.03
CA ASN A 57 -3.96 -13.15 8.53
C ASN A 57 -3.06 -14.03 9.40
N ALA A 58 -1.75 -13.99 9.19
CA ALA A 58 -0.77 -14.69 10.02
C ALA A 58 -0.55 -14.01 11.40
N GLU A 59 -0.94 -12.76 11.56
CA GLU A 59 -0.86 -12.09 12.88
C GLU A 59 -1.88 -12.69 13.85
N ASN A 60 -1.44 -13.00 15.06
CA ASN A 60 -2.31 -13.56 16.11
C ASN A 60 -3.11 -12.51 16.87
N GLU A 61 -2.72 -11.25 16.75
CA GLU A 61 -3.35 -10.12 17.43
C GLU A 61 -4.29 -9.34 16.52
N ASP A 62 -5.20 -8.58 17.13
CA ASP A 62 -5.93 -7.52 16.43
C ASP A 62 -4.96 -6.49 15.86
N ILE A 63 -5.21 -5.99 14.67
CA ILE A 63 -4.34 -5.06 13.97
C ILE A 63 -4.95 -3.66 13.86
N ILE A 64 -4.07 -2.67 13.88
CA ILE A 64 -4.38 -1.28 13.53
C ILE A 64 -3.60 -0.98 12.26
N LEU A 65 -4.30 -0.54 11.22
CA LEU A 65 -3.72 -0.24 9.92
C LEU A 65 -3.58 1.27 9.72
N CYS A 66 -2.37 1.71 9.42
CA CYS A 66 -2.05 3.10 9.09
C CYS A 66 -1.53 3.15 7.65
N GLY A 67 -2.34 3.65 6.74
CA GLY A 67 -2.00 3.67 5.31
C GLY A 67 -1.89 5.07 4.73
N LEU A 68 -1.00 5.25 3.76
CA LEU A 68 -0.85 6.45 2.95
C LEU A 68 -1.05 6.11 1.47
N SER A 69 -1.97 6.78 0.78
CA SER A 69 -2.25 6.61 -0.66
C SER A 69 -2.47 5.12 -1.03
N LEU A 70 -1.59 4.48 -1.80
CA LEU A 70 -1.65 3.03 -2.10
C LEU A 70 -1.82 2.19 -0.83
N GLY A 71 -1.06 2.50 0.23
CA GLY A 71 -1.18 1.83 1.53
C GLY A 71 -2.56 2.02 2.17
N SER A 72 -3.21 3.18 1.97
CA SER A 72 -4.58 3.40 2.44
C SER A 72 -5.60 2.55 1.67
N VAL A 73 -5.40 2.35 0.38
CA VAL A 73 -6.27 1.51 -0.45
C VAL A 73 -6.19 0.05 -0.01
N LEU A 74 -4.97 -0.45 0.22
CA LEU A 74 -4.75 -1.80 0.76
C LEU A 74 -5.40 -1.99 2.15
N ALA A 75 -5.18 -1.02 3.03
CA ALA A 75 -5.73 -1.05 4.39
C ALA A 75 -7.27 -1.03 4.39
N LEU A 76 -7.87 -0.19 3.55
CA LEU A 76 -9.32 -0.11 3.39
C LEU A 76 -9.90 -1.42 2.85
N ASN A 77 -9.33 -1.96 1.76
CA ASN A 77 -9.78 -3.22 1.18
C ASN A 77 -9.72 -4.35 2.22
N TYR A 78 -8.59 -4.47 2.92
CA TYR A 78 -8.45 -5.50 3.95
C TYR A 78 -9.47 -5.35 5.10
N ALA A 79 -9.75 -4.13 5.53
CA ALA A 79 -10.75 -3.89 6.58
C ALA A 79 -12.18 -4.22 6.14
N ILE A 80 -12.50 -4.07 4.85
CA ILE A 80 -13.78 -4.49 4.27
C ILE A 80 -13.88 -6.01 4.28
N ASP A 81 -12.83 -6.73 3.83
CA ASP A 81 -12.83 -8.19 3.74
C ASP A 81 -12.73 -8.87 5.13
N TYR A 82 -12.01 -8.24 6.07
CA TYR A 82 -11.73 -8.80 7.40
C TYR A 82 -12.07 -7.85 8.55
N PRO A 83 -13.33 -7.38 8.68
CA PRO A 83 -13.70 -6.33 9.64
C PRO A 83 -13.48 -6.72 11.10
N LYS A 84 -13.48 -8.00 11.43
CA LYS A 84 -13.25 -8.48 12.80
C LYS A 84 -11.77 -8.46 13.21
N LYS A 85 -10.86 -8.44 12.23
CA LYS A 85 -9.41 -8.46 12.44
C LYS A 85 -8.83 -7.06 12.64
N VAL A 86 -9.49 -6.05 12.06
CA VAL A 86 -9.02 -4.66 12.07
C VAL A 86 -9.71 -3.89 13.18
N LYS A 87 -8.93 -3.41 14.14
CA LYS A 87 -9.43 -2.67 15.30
C LYS A 87 -9.61 -1.17 15.02
N ALA A 88 -8.74 -0.62 14.19
CA ALA A 88 -8.79 0.78 13.76
C ALA A 88 -8.08 0.97 12.42
N LEU A 89 -8.50 2.02 11.71
CA LEU A 89 -7.89 2.48 10.46
C LEU A 89 -7.46 3.93 10.59
N VAL A 90 -6.26 4.23 10.14
CA VAL A 90 -5.78 5.58 9.86
C VAL A 90 -5.49 5.67 8.37
N LEU A 91 -6.33 6.38 7.64
CA LEU A 91 -6.27 6.47 6.18
C LEU A 91 -5.87 7.88 5.77
N ILE A 92 -4.73 8.02 5.12
CA ILE A 92 -4.19 9.29 4.63
C ILE A 92 -4.22 9.28 3.11
N ALA A 93 -4.86 10.28 2.51
CA ALA A 93 -5.07 10.38 1.07
C ALA A 93 -5.72 9.10 0.48
N ALA A 94 -6.64 8.49 1.23
CA ALA A 94 -7.38 7.32 0.80
C ALA A 94 -8.37 7.67 -0.32
N GLN A 95 -8.53 6.74 -1.25
CA GLN A 95 -9.53 6.81 -2.30
C GLN A 95 -10.37 5.53 -2.27
N TYR A 96 -11.66 5.68 -2.02
CA TYR A 96 -12.62 4.56 -2.06
C TYR A 96 -13.04 4.20 -3.50
N LYS A 97 -12.86 5.15 -4.42
CA LYS A 97 -13.07 4.98 -5.86
C LYS A 97 -11.87 5.53 -6.62
N MET A 98 -11.27 4.70 -7.46
CA MET A 98 -10.07 5.09 -8.18
C MET A 98 -10.39 6.08 -9.31
N PRO A 99 -9.67 7.20 -9.41
CA PRO A 99 -9.81 8.15 -10.50
C PRO A 99 -9.18 7.59 -11.79
N ALA A 100 -9.85 6.63 -12.44
CA ALA A 100 -9.31 5.87 -13.57
C ALA A 100 -8.71 6.74 -14.70
N ARG A 101 -9.30 7.91 -14.97
CA ARG A 101 -8.77 8.86 -15.98
C ARG A 101 -7.42 9.43 -15.54
N LEU A 102 -7.30 9.79 -14.25
CA LEU A 102 -6.06 10.33 -13.68
C LEU A 102 -4.97 9.27 -13.65
N LEU A 103 -5.30 8.04 -13.22
CA LEU A 103 -4.36 6.92 -13.23
C LEU A 103 -3.87 6.56 -14.64
N LYS A 104 -4.75 6.60 -15.65
CA LYS A 104 -4.37 6.40 -17.05
C LYS A 104 -3.42 7.50 -17.55
N LEU A 105 -3.69 8.76 -17.19
CA LEU A 105 -2.82 9.88 -17.53
C LEU A 105 -1.46 9.74 -16.84
N GLN A 106 -1.44 9.41 -15.55
CA GLN A 106 -0.23 9.17 -14.78
C GLN A 106 0.59 8.02 -15.37
N ASN A 107 -0.07 6.93 -15.77
CA ASN A 107 0.57 5.81 -16.43
C ASN A 107 1.21 6.21 -17.77
N ALA A 108 0.54 7.03 -18.57
CA ALA A 108 1.12 7.56 -19.79
C ALA A 108 2.40 8.38 -19.50
N LEU A 109 2.38 9.22 -18.46
CA LEU A 109 3.57 9.97 -18.03
C LEU A 109 4.71 9.06 -17.60
N PHE A 110 4.43 7.98 -16.85
CA PHE A 110 5.46 7.02 -16.44
C PHE A 110 6.20 6.38 -17.61
N HIS A 111 5.55 6.18 -18.76
CA HIS A 111 6.21 5.65 -19.96
C HIS A 111 7.33 6.57 -20.46
N PHE A 112 7.18 7.88 -20.29
CA PHE A 112 8.17 8.87 -20.73
C PHE A 112 9.25 9.17 -19.68
N MET A 113 9.05 8.76 -18.42
CA MET A 113 10.02 9.01 -17.34
C MET A 113 11.20 8.03 -17.42
N PRO A 114 12.44 8.48 -17.16
CA PRO A 114 13.61 7.60 -17.16
C PRO A 114 13.56 6.60 -15.99
N GLN A 115 14.14 5.41 -16.22
CA GLN A 115 14.20 4.31 -15.25
C GLN A 115 14.82 4.74 -13.90
N SER A 116 15.81 5.64 -13.93
CA SER A 116 16.52 6.10 -12.74
C SER A 116 15.62 6.78 -11.69
N MET A 117 14.48 7.36 -12.11
CA MET A 117 13.55 8.02 -11.20
C MET A 117 12.79 7.04 -10.29
N PHE A 118 12.76 5.76 -10.64
CA PHE A 118 12.04 4.72 -9.89
C PHE A 118 12.96 3.92 -8.94
N GLN A 119 14.28 4.05 -9.07
CA GLN A 119 15.25 3.21 -8.36
C GLN A 119 15.24 3.35 -6.83
N GLN A 120 14.78 4.48 -6.31
CA GLN A 120 14.78 4.77 -4.86
C GLN A 120 13.55 4.22 -4.11
N THR A 121 12.59 3.67 -4.82
CA THR A 121 11.27 3.32 -4.27
C THR A 121 11.09 1.82 -4.03
N GLY A 122 12.08 1.00 -4.38
CA GLY A 122 11.95 -0.47 -4.38
C GLY A 122 11.14 -1.03 -5.55
N PHE A 123 10.20 -0.26 -6.10
CA PHE A 123 9.45 -0.60 -7.32
C PHE A 123 10.18 -0.14 -8.58
N GLY A 124 10.22 -1.00 -9.60
CA GLY A 124 10.68 -0.61 -10.94
C GLY A 124 9.61 0.16 -11.72
N LYS A 125 10.02 0.76 -12.84
CA LYS A 125 9.10 1.50 -13.74
C LYS A 125 7.89 0.66 -14.19
N LEU A 126 8.13 -0.60 -14.53
CA LEU A 126 7.07 -1.52 -14.96
C LEU A 126 6.09 -1.83 -13.83
N ASP A 127 6.57 -1.90 -12.59
CA ASP A 127 5.74 -2.10 -11.41
C ASP A 127 4.79 -0.93 -11.18
N PHE A 128 5.27 0.31 -11.32
CA PHE A 128 4.43 1.51 -11.25
C PHE A 128 3.31 1.49 -12.29
N ILE A 129 3.66 1.17 -13.53
CA ILE A 129 2.70 1.09 -14.63
C ILE A 129 1.65 -0.01 -14.37
N SER A 130 2.09 -1.18 -13.93
CA SER A 130 1.23 -2.32 -13.64
C SER A 130 0.30 -2.05 -12.46
N LEU A 131 0.83 -1.50 -11.35
CA LEU A 131 0.03 -1.13 -10.19
C LEU A 131 -1.03 -0.09 -10.54
N CYS A 132 -0.66 1.01 -11.21
CA CYS A 132 -1.62 2.02 -11.62
C CYS A 132 -2.69 1.48 -12.58
N SER A 133 -2.32 0.58 -13.49
CA SER A 133 -3.28 -0.04 -14.41
C SER A 133 -4.27 -0.93 -13.68
N THR A 134 -3.79 -1.78 -12.78
CA THR A 134 -4.63 -2.74 -12.05
C THR A 134 -5.45 -2.09 -10.93
N MET A 135 -4.99 -0.95 -10.39
CA MET A 135 -5.77 -0.15 -9.43
C MET A 135 -6.90 0.64 -10.08
N ALA A 136 -6.81 0.95 -11.37
CA ALA A 136 -7.78 1.82 -12.04
C ALA A 136 -9.23 1.26 -12.07
N GLU A 137 -9.39 -0.03 -11.79
CA GLU A 137 -10.68 -0.73 -11.77
C GLU A 137 -11.28 -0.86 -10.37
N LEU A 138 -10.57 -0.40 -9.33
CA LEU A 138 -11.02 -0.53 -7.94
C LEU A 138 -12.12 0.49 -7.63
N ASP A 139 -13.18 0.00 -7.01
CA ASP A 139 -14.30 0.79 -6.49
C ASP A 139 -14.79 0.15 -5.19
N PHE A 140 -14.75 0.88 -4.09
CA PHE A 140 -15.19 0.44 -2.76
C PHE A 140 -16.39 1.26 -2.28
N SER A 141 -17.21 1.78 -3.20
CA SER A 141 -18.33 2.69 -2.87
C SER A 141 -19.63 1.99 -2.50
N ASP A 142 -19.68 0.65 -2.51
CA ASP A 142 -20.87 -0.16 -2.17
C ASP A 142 -20.93 -0.52 -0.69
#